data_6d1b2ead3b26c9911c58483dd5dcf2a9
#
_entry.id   6d1b2ead3b26c9911c58483dd5dcf2a9
#
_cell.length_a   1.000
_cell.length_b   1.000
_cell.length_c   1.000
_cell.angle_alpha   90.00
_cell.angle_beta   90.00
_cell.angle_gamma   90.00
#
_symmetry.space_group_name_H-M   'P 1'
#
loop_
_entity.id
_entity.type
_entity.pdbx_description
1 polymer ?
#
loop_
_entity_poly.entity_id
_entity_poly.type
_entity_poly.pdbx_seq_one_letter_code
_entity_poly.pdbx_strand_id
1 'polypeptide(L)'
;MRKTILYSILLSFMVISWAQTPTIFQDADFKLGEKLIVEHKCTECHASKVVGDGSAIYKPKGRVNAPGILRGMVEQCNTELNMGLFPEEVTAIAAVINRDHYRFK
;
A
#
# COMPACT_ATOMS: atom_id res chain seq x y z
N MET A 1 -3.72 -37.99 49.79
CA MET A 1 -2.74 -37.49 48.82
C MET A 1 -3.45 -36.61 47.79
N ARG A 2 -3.27 -35.32 47.89
CA ARG A 2 -3.84 -34.39 46.92
C ARG A 2 -2.80 -34.17 45.81
N LYS A 3 -3.10 -34.67 44.64
CA LYS A 3 -2.35 -34.32 43.45
C LYS A 3 -2.81 -32.95 42.99
N THR A 4 -2.04 -31.93 43.28
CA THR A 4 -2.22 -30.62 42.66
C THR A 4 -1.80 -30.73 41.20
N ILE A 5 -2.77 -30.80 40.29
CA ILE A 5 -2.54 -30.67 38.89
C ILE A 5 -2.31 -29.20 38.64
N LEU A 6 -1.03 -28.82 38.52
CA LEU A 6 -0.66 -27.51 37.98
C LEU A 6 -0.98 -27.54 36.49
N TYR A 7 -2.15 -27.00 36.14
CA TYR A 7 -2.42 -26.62 34.77
C TYR A 7 -1.56 -25.41 34.49
N SER A 8 -0.40 -25.66 33.92
CA SER A 8 0.32 -24.61 33.19
C SER A 8 -0.55 -24.21 32.01
N ILE A 9 -1.38 -23.21 32.21
CA ILE A 9 -2.02 -22.52 31.11
C ILE A 9 -0.89 -21.81 30.39
N LEU A 10 -0.34 -22.48 29.37
CA LEU A 10 0.43 -21.85 28.35
C LEU A 10 -0.53 -20.92 27.60
N LEU A 11 -0.63 -19.72 28.10
CA LEU A 11 -1.17 -18.62 27.33
C LEU A 11 -0.23 -18.40 26.14
N SER A 12 -0.52 -19.13 25.07
CA SER A 12 0.03 -18.81 23.77
C SER A 12 -0.48 -17.43 23.42
N PHE A 13 0.28 -16.40 23.74
CA PHE A 13 0.09 -15.10 23.15
C PHE A 13 0.32 -15.25 21.66
N MET A 14 -0.76 -15.44 20.91
CA MET A 14 -0.75 -15.20 19.50
C MET A 14 -0.45 -13.72 19.31
N VAL A 15 0.81 -13.41 19.06
CA VAL A 15 1.18 -12.11 18.55
C VAL A 15 0.62 -12.09 17.14
N ILE A 16 -0.59 -11.54 16.98
CA ILE A 16 -1.12 -11.21 15.68
C ILE A 16 -0.24 -10.08 15.18
N SER A 17 0.72 -10.44 14.32
CA SER A 17 1.52 -9.46 13.61
C SER A 17 0.61 -8.82 12.57
N TRP A 18 -0.06 -7.74 12.95
CA TRP A 18 -0.74 -6.88 12.00
C TRP A 18 0.34 -6.28 11.12
N ALA A 19 0.27 -6.56 9.81
CA ALA A 19 1.10 -5.86 8.84
C ALA A 19 0.84 -4.36 9.05
N GLN A 20 1.86 -3.64 9.54
CA GLN A 20 1.72 -2.21 9.83
C GLN A 20 1.50 -1.46 8.53
N THR A 21 0.35 -0.83 8.40
CA THR A 21 0.07 0.11 7.31
C THR A 21 0.54 1.50 7.73
N PRO A 22 1.24 2.24 6.87
CA PRO A 22 1.60 3.63 7.17
C PRO A 22 0.38 4.46 7.60
N THR A 23 0.57 5.35 8.55
CA THR A 23 -0.51 6.15 9.13
C THR A 23 -1.33 6.88 8.06
N ILE A 24 -0.68 7.42 7.03
CA ILE A 24 -1.37 8.15 5.95
C ILE A 24 -2.28 7.26 5.10
N PHE A 25 -2.13 5.93 5.19
CA PHE A 25 -2.93 4.96 4.43
C PHE A 25 -3.90 4.16 5.29
N GLN A 26 -3.96 4.40 6.61
CA GLN A 26 -4.78 3.59 7.53
C GLN A 26 -6.27 3.63 7.18
N ASP A 27 -6.78 4.79 6.78
CA ASP A 27 -8.18 4.98 6.43
C ASP A 27 -8.42 4.94 4.91
N ALA A 28 -7.45 4.48 4.14
CA ALA A 28 -7.55 4.42 2.69
C ALA A 28 -8.55 3.36 2.23
N ASP A 29 -9.31 3.70 1.20
CA ASP A 29 -10.21 2.75 0.54
C ASP A 29 -9.44 1.98 -0.54
N PHE A 30 -8.95 0.79 -0.19
CA PHE A 30 -8.16 -0.04 -1.09
C PHE A 30 -8.95 -0.51 -2.31
N LYS A 31 -10.23 -0.80 -2.16
CA LYS A 31 -11.08 -1.20 -3.30
C LYS A 31 -11.26 -0.06 -4.29
N LEU A 32 -11.44 1.15 -3.79
CA LEU A 32 -11.49 2.35 -4.63
C LEU A 32 -10.16 2.56 -5.36
N GLY A 33 -9.05 2.40 -4.68
CA GLY A 33 -7.72 2.51 -5.27
C GLY A 33 -7.50 1.51 -6.40
N GLU A 34 -7.87 0.25 -6.19
CA GLU A 34 -7.79 -0.80 -7.22
C GLU A 34 -8.63 -0.46 -8.45
N LYS A 35 -9.86 0.01 -8.23
CA LYS A 35 -10.77 0.42 -9.29
C LYS A 35 -10.19 1.58 -10.11
N LEU A 36 -9.68 2.60 -9.44
CA LEU A 36 -9.13 3.79 -10.09
C LEU A 36 -7.86 3.48 -10.90
N ILE A 37 -7.01 2.59 -10.40
CA ILE A 37 -5.81 2.15 -11.12
C ILE A 37 -6.20 1.50 -12.47
N VAL A 38 -7.25 0.70 -12.48
CA VAL A 38 -7.75 0.07 -13.71
C VAL A 38 -8.42 1.10 -14.62
N GLU A 39 -9.31 1.94 -14.08
CA GLU A 39 -10.04 2.95 -14.87
C GLU A 39 -9.13 3.96 -15.55
N HIS A 40 -8.07 4.40 -14.85
CA HIS A 40 -7.10 5.35 -15.40
C HIS A 40 -5.94 4.68 -16.13
N LYS A 41 -5.99 3.36 -16.30
CA LYS A 41 -4.99 2.58 -17.05
C LYS A 41 -3.55 2.81 -16.56
N CYS A 42 -3.36 2.95 -15.25
CA CYS A 42 -2.06 3.25 -14.65
C CYS A 42 -1.00 2.21 -15.03
N THR A 43 -1.36 0.93 -14.99
CA THR A 43 -0.45 -0.17 -15.33
C THR A 43 -0.05 -0.14 -16.81
N GLU A 44 -0.97 0.15 -17.71
CA GLU A 44 -0.68 0.25 -19.15
C GLU A 44 0.27 1.41 -19.44
N CYS A 45 0.05 2.56 -18.83
CA CYS A 45 0.94 3.72 -18.97
C CYS A 45 2.34 3.40 -18.43
N HIS A 46 2.43 2.79 -17.25
CA HIS A 46 3.70 2.37 -16.66
C HIS A 46 4.42 1.32 -17.53
N ALA A 47 3.71 0.36 -18.09
CA ALA A 47 4.27 -0.64 -18.97
C ALA A 47 4.90 -0.02 -20.24
N SER A 48 4.37 1.10 -20.72
CA SER A 48 4.94 1.83 -21.85
C SER A 48 6.26 2.57 -21.52
N LYS A 49 6.55 2.78 -20.23
CA LYS A 49 7.72 3.51 -19.75
C LYS A 49 8.88 2.62 -19.33
N VAL A 50 8.61 1.37 -18.99
CA VAL A 50 9.58 0.40 -18.50
C VAL A 50 9.38 -0.96 -19.18
N VAL A 51 10.40 -1.81 -19.13
CA VAL A 51 10.32 -3.17 -19.67
C VAL A 51 9.40 -4.03 -18.77
N GLY A 52 8.55 -4.86 -19.38
CA GLY A 52 7.67 -5.80 -18.67
C GLY A 52 6.26 -5.24 -18.46
N ASP A 53 5.66 -5.56 -17.31
CA ASP A 53 4.27 -5.25 -16.95
C ASP A 53 4.08 -3.86 -16.32
N GLY A 54 5.12 -3.06 -16.25
CA GLY A 54 5.09 -1.74 -15.61
C GLY A 54 5.50 -1.73 -14.14
N SER A 55 5.60 -2.88 -13.49
CA SER A 55 5.94 -2.94 -12.06
C SER A 55 7.37 -2.46 -11.75
N ALA A 56 8.27 -2.51 -12.72
CA ALA A 56 9.65 -2.05 -12.56
C ALA A 56 9.78 -0.54 -12.29
N ILE A 57 8.72 0.24 -12.53
CA ILE A 57 8.70 1.66 -12.19
C ILE A 57 8.66 1.89 -10.68
N TYR A 58 8.18 0.92 -9.92
CA TYR A 58 8.07 0.98 -8.46
C TYR A 58 9.35 0.46 -7.82
N LYS A 59 10.23 1.37 -7.44
CA LYS A 59 11.54 1.03 -6.85
C LYS A 59 11.61 1.52 -5.41
N PRO A 60 11.48 0.65 -4.40
CA PRO A 60 11.46 1.07 -2.99
C PRO A 60 12.75 1.77 -2.52
N LYS A 61 13.85 1.53 -3.20
CA LYS A 61 15.16 2.14 -2.91
C LYS A 61 15.51 3.34 -3.80
N GLY A 62 14.56 3.78 -4.63
CA GLY A 62 14.74 4.92 -5.52
C GLY A 62 14.33 6.25 -4.88
N ARG A 63 13.87 7.18 -5.73
CA ARG A 63 13.37 8.50 -5.29
C ARG A 63 12.22 8.39 -4.30
N VAL A 64 11.31 7.44 -4.54
CA VAL A 64 10.18 7.19 -3.66
C VAL A 64 10.67 6.25 -2.57
N ASN A 65 11.00 6.82 -1.42
CA ASN A 65 11.57 6.09 -0.29
C ASN A 65 10.76 6.24 1.01
N ALA A 66 9.58 6.82 0.93
CA ALA A 66 8.68 7.01 2.07
C ALA A 66 7.23 7.08 1.61
N PRO A 67 6.26 6.76 2.50
CA PRO A 67 4.83 6.78 2.15
C PRO A 67 4.35 8.14 1.64
N GLY A 68 4.76 9.23 2.28
CA GLY A 68 4.36 10.59 1.88
C GLY A 68 4.89 10.97 0.51
N ILE A 69 6.09 10.53 0.16
CA ILE A 69 6.69 10.76 -1.17
C ILE A 69 5.94 9.95 -2.22
N LEU A 70 5.56 8.71 -1.92
CA LEU A 70 4.74 7.90 -2.81
C LEU A 70 3.40 8.58 -3.13
N ARG A 71 2.70 9.04 -2.09
CA ARG A 71 1.44 9.77 -2.29
C ARG A 71 1.65 11.03 -3.13
N GLY A 72 2.72 11.78 -2.88
CA GLY A 72 3.08 12.96 -3.63
C GLY A 72 3.34 12.69 -5.11
N MET A 73 3.94 11.55 -5.44
CA MET A 73 4.15 11.13 -6.83
C MET A 73 2.82 10.80 -7.53
N VAL A 74 1.88 10.17 -6.87
CA VAL A 74 0.53 9.94 -7.41
C VAL A 74 -0.18 11.26 -7.65
N GLU A 75 -0.08 12.21 -6.70
CA GLU A 75 -0.66 13.55 -6.88
C GLU A 75 -0.03 14.30 -8.05
N GLN A 76 1.26 14.20 -8.24
CA GLN A 76 1.95 14.80 -9.37
C GLN A 76 1.42 14.24 -10.69
N CYS A 77 1.25 12.93 -10.79
CA CYS A 77 0.66 12.28 -11.97
C CYS A 77 -0.78 12.75 -12.19
N ASN A 78 -1.57 12.87 -11.11
CA ASN A 78 -2.92 13.41 -11.17
C ASN A 78 -2.96 14.80 -11.81
N THR A 79 -2.05 15.67 -11.39
CA THR A 79 -1.96 17.04 -11.89
C THR A 79 -1.46 17.09 -13.34
N GLU A 80 -0.37 16.41 -13.63
CA GLU A 80 0.26 16.42 -14.97
C GLU A 80 -0.62 15.80 -16.05
N LEU A 81 -1.39 14.76 -15.70
CA LEU A 81 -2.26 14.05 -16.62
C LEU A 81 -3.72 14.52 -16.56
N ASN A 82 -4.02 15.55 -15.78
CA ASN A 82 -5.37 16.08 -15.60
C ASN A 82 -6.41 15.00 -15.28
N MET A 83 -6.08 14.11 -14.34
CA MET A 83 -6.97 12.99 -14.00
C MET A 83 -8.20 13.40 -13.21
N GLY A 84 -8.16 14.57 -12.55
CA GLY A 84 -9.29 15.07 -11.79
C GLY A 84 -9.60 14.28 -10.51
N LEU A 85 -8.60 13.63 -9.95
CA LEU A 85 -8.75 12.84 -8.73
C LEU A 85 -8.87 13.73 -7.50
N PHE A 86 -9.78 13.36 -6.59
CA PHE A 86 -9.88 13.97 -5.27
C PHE A 86 -8.75 13.49 -4.35
N PRO A 87 -8.43 14.24 -3.29
CA PRO A 87 -7.35 13.86 -2.37
C PRO A 87 -7.47 12.45 -1.80
N GLU A 88 -8.67 12.01 -1.43
CA GLU A 88 -8.92 10.65 -0.93
C GLU A 88 -8.73 9.58 -2.01
N GLU A 89 -8.97 9.90 -3.26
CA GLU A 89 -8.72 9.00 -4.39
C GLU A 89 -7.22 8.85 -4.65
N VAL A 90 -6.47 9.93 -4.57
CA VAL A 90 -5.01 9.90 -4.64
C VAL A 90 -4.43 9.03 -3.53
N THR A 91 -4.94 9.20 -2.31
CA THR A 91 -4.52 8.38 -1.16
C THR A 91 -4.86 6.91 -1.37
N ALA A 92 -6.04 6.61 -1.89
CA ALA A 92 -6.47 5.23 -2.18
C ALA A 92 -5.55 4.54 -3.20
N ILE A 93 -5.20 5.22 -4.27
CA ILE A 93 -4.26 4.71 -5.28
C ILE A 93 -2.88 4.48 -4.67
N ALA A 94 -2.35 5.46 -3.95
CA ALA A 94 -1.04 5.34 -3.31
C ALA A 94 -1.00 4.19 -2.29
N ALA A 95 -2.07 3.98 -1.54
CA ALA A 95 -2.18 2.89 -0.59
C ALA A 95 -2.11 1.52 -1.26
N VAL A 96 -2.78 1.33 -2.40
CA VAL A 96 -2.70 0.08 -3.18
C VAL A 96 -1.30 -0.14 -3.72
N ILE A 97 -0.68 0.89 -4.28
CA ILE A 97 0.70 0.81 -4.80
C ILE A 97 1.68 0.46 -3.67
N ASN A 98 1.49 1.04 -2.50
CA ASN A 98 2.30 0.69 -1.33
C ASN A 98 2.11 -0.77 -0.91
N ARG A 99 0.87 -1.21 -0.81
CA ARG A 99 0.55 -2.60 -0.44
C ARG A 99 1.22 -3.60 -1.37
N ASP A 100 1.18 -3.36 -2.66
CA ASP A 100 1.56 -4.32 -3.68
C ASP A 100 3.04 -4.23 -4.08
N HIS A 101 3.66 -3.06 -3.95
CA HIS A 101 5.00 -2.82 -4.49
C HIS A 101 6.01 -2.29 -3.47
N TYR A 102 5.75 -1.14 -2.86
CA TYR A 102 6.72 -0.50 -1.96
C TYR A 102 6.77 -1.12 -0.58
N ARG A 103 5.63 -1.45 -0.01
CA ARG A 103 5.48 -2.07 1.32
C ARG A 103 6.11 -1.26 2.46
N PHE A 104 6.03 0.05 2.38
CA PHE A 104 6.39 0.91 3.50
C PHE A 104 5.49 0.64 4.70
N LYS A 105 6.05 0.77 5.88
CA LYS A 105 5.36 0.53 7.15
C LYS A 105 5.15 1.82 7.93
#